data_a280aeb3ba37138534c6c0b82c4dfe87
#
_entry.id   a280aeb3ba37138534c6c0b82c4dfe87
#
_cell.length_a   1.000
_cell.length_b   1.000
_cell.length_c   1.000
_cell.angle_alpha   90.00
_cell.angle_beta   90.00
_cell.angle_gamma   90.00
#
_symmetry.space_group_name_H-M   'P 1'
#
loop_
_entity.id
_entity.type
_entity.pdbx_description
1 polymer ?
#
loop_
_entity_poly.entity_id
_entity_poly.type
_entity_poly.pdbx_seq_one_letter_code
_entity_poly.pdbx_strand_id
1 'polypeptide(L)'
;MSCVDFNDTTQPVSTTVQLVRPEGFLSSADMSGFTVTIQSDEEVFKGVSDASGQVVFQDLAPGVYDISTSAHLNSEQYKKYTGKDVDPREEYVVTGTLNQQAMSTNTSLQLPMSMSRKVSLIISKIYSSTSKISGGSYRIGTYIEIYNNSDEAVDAAGLYIGLLESESTIAYQQYPEDQAITPDSIYLKQLFRIPASSPVMVAPGSSLLIVNSATDHSSQNEYERDLRGADFEAKDETGKVPNNPAVPALELIYTAYKSVSNMNLLAGGPCAIVNFRTAEDVSQWPTVYAYGKTKGNMFLRMHIMHVLDGIDFIKFKAQTGSDINTKRLPTSLDAAYTNVSTASGNIGERLFRKTLSVTPEGRKILMDTNNSLNDFICNDNINPREYLEP
;
A
#
# COMPACT_ATOMS: atom_id res chain seq x y z
N MET A 1 45.87 9.29 42.08
CA MET A 1 44.41 9.40 41.92
C MET A 1 44.15 10.38 40.80
N SER A 2 43.76 9.87 39.64
CA SER A 2 43.37 10.69 38.50
C SER A 2 41.86 10.88 38.63
N CYS A 3 41.42 12.11 38.90
CA CYS A 3 40.01 12.45 38.76
C CYS A 3 39.69 12.45 37.26
N VAL A 4 38.89 11.50 36.83
CA VAL A 4 38.26 11.56 35.53
C VAL A 4 37.10 12.53 35.69
N ASP A 5 37.21 13.69 35.03
CA ASP A 5 36.17 14.72 34.99
C ASP A 5 35.08 14.23 34.04
N PHE A 6 33.94 13.76 34.56
CA PHE A 6 32.77 13.34 33.79
C PHE A 6 31.89 14.57 33.42
N ASN A 7 32.48 15.66 33.00
CA ASN A 7 31.76 16.85 32.52
C ASN A 7 31.73 16.92 30.99
N ASP A 8 31.49 15.80 30.31
CA ASP A 8 31.09 15.79 28.91
C ASP A 8 29.57 16.11 28.85
N THR A 9 29.22 17.36 29.07
CA THR A 9 27.85 17.83 28.76
C THR A 9 27.71 17.83 27.27
N THR A 10 27.03 16.81 26.75
CA THR A 10 26.60 16.75 25.35
C THR A 10 25.83 18.03 25.02
N GLN A 11 26.39 18.87 24.17
CA GLN A 11 25.76 20.14 23.83
C GLN A 11 24.50 19.89 23.01
N PRO A 12 23.35 20.46 23.37
CA PRO A 12 22.13 20.34 22.57
C PRO A 12 22.34 20.95 21.19
N VAL A 13 21.67 20.40 20.20
CA VAL A 13 21.71 20.84 18.80
C VAL A 13 20.35 21.42 18.39
N SER A 14 20.38 22.31 17.41
CA SER A 14 19.18 22.85 16.78
C SER A 14 19.04 22.34 15.38
N THR A 15 17.81 22.03 14.97
CA THR A 15 17.51 21.60 13.61
C THR A 15 16.41 22.45 13.01
N THR A 16 16.65 22.94 11.81
CA THR A 16 15.66 23.60 10.99
C THR A 16 15.16 22.62 9.94
N VAL A 17 13.87 22.35 9.93
CA VAL A 17 13.22 21.53 8.90
C VAL A 17 12.47 22.45 7.96
N GLN A 18 12.84 22.41 6.67
CA GLN A 18 12.17 23.12 5.59
C GLN A 18 11.26 22.15 4.85
N LEU A 19 9.96 22.36 4.91
CA LEU A 19 8.98 21.63 4.12
C LEU A 19 9.12 22.00 2.64
N VAL A 20 9.31 21.00 1.79
CA VAL A 20 9.31 21.17 0.33
C VAL A 20 7.92 20.89 -0.18
N ARG A 21 7.34 21.86 -0.90
CA ARG A 21 5.96 21.75 -1.43
C ARG A 21 5.80 20.50 -2.28
N PRO A 22 4.71 19.74 -2.09
CA PRO A 22 4.40 18.62 -2.98
C PRO A 22 4.05 19.13 -4.37
N GLU A 23 4.18 18.25 -5.33
CA GLU A 23 3.70 18.52 -6.68
C GLU A 23 2.21 18.92 -6.67
N GLY A 24 1.86 19.91 -7.47
CA GLY A 24 0.51 20.45 -7.56
C GLY A 24 0.20 21.62 -6.63
N PHE A 25 1.01 21.89 -5.60
CA PHE A 25 0.84 23.10 -4.80
C PHE A 25 1.27 24.34 -5.55
N LEU A 26 0.55 25.43 -5.37
CA LEU A 26 0.95 26.75 -5.85
C LEU A 26 2.27 27.17 -5.20
N SER A 27 3.16 27.79 -5.98
CA SER A 27 4.43 28.33 -5.45
C SER A 27 4.21 29.40 -4.38
N SER A 28 3.08 30.09 -4.43
CA SER A 28 2.67 31.12 -3.46
C SER A 28 1.86 30.56 -2.28
N ALA A 29 1.61 29.25 -2.21
CA ALA A 29 0.81 28.67 -1.13
C ALA A 29 1.47 28.95 0.22
N ASP A 30 0.66 29.42 1.18
CA ASP A 30 1.05 29.57 2.57
C ASP A 30 1.24 28.18 3.19
N MET A 31 2.45 27.90 3.66
CA MET A 31 2.85 26.62 4.22
C MET A 31 2.76 26.57 5.75
N SER A 32 2.09 27.53 6.36
CA SER A 32 1.89 27.52 7.81
C SER A 32 0.92 26.43 8.26
N GLY A 33 1.12 25.94 9.49
CA GLY A 33 0.17 25.05 10.15
C GLY A 33 0.42 23.55 9.96
N PHE A 34 1.44 23.13 9.19
CA PHE A 34 1.82 21.71 9.13
C PHE A 34 2.57 21.32 10.41
N THR A 35 2.10 20.26 11.06
CA THR A 35 2.80 19.69 12.21
C THR A 35 3.93 18.79 11.73
N VAL A 36 5.16 19.09 12.15
CA VAL A 36 6.35 18.26 11.94
C VAL A 36 6.68 17.57 13.25
N THR A 37 6.90 16.27 13.18
CA THR A 37 7.35 15.43 14.31
C THR A 37 8.79 15.02 14.06
N ILE A 38 9.64 15.19 15.07
CA ILE A 38 11.00 14.62 15.15
C ILE A 38 11.00 13.59 16.26
N GLN A 39 11.41 12.36 15.98
CA GLN A 39 11.33 11.24 16.90
C GLN A 39 12.63 10.46 16.94
N SER A 40 13.12 10.15 18.15
CA SER A 40 14.13 9.11 18.41
C SER A 40 13.47 7.94 19.16
N ASP A 41 14.28 6.94 19.55
CA ASP A 41 13.79 5.84 20.39
C ASP A 41 13.30 6.29 21.77
N GLU A 42 13.77 7.45 22.25
CA GLU A 42 13.55 7.93 23.61
C GLU A 42 12.62 9.15 23.66
N GLU A 43 12.60 9.99 22.62
CA GLU A 43 11.95 11.30 22.66
C GLU A 43 11.18 11.64 21.40
N VAL A 44 10.11 12.39 21.55
CA VAL A 44 9.26 12.90 20.45
C VAL A 44 9.07 14.41 20.62
N PHE A 45 9.44 15.17 19.58
CA PHE A 45 9.24 16.61 19.51
C PHE A 45 8.27 16.95 18.40
N LYS A 46 7.43 17.96 18.60
CA LYS A 46 6.50 18.47 17.61
C LYS A 46 6.65 19.97 17.45
N GLY A 47 6.68 20.42 16.21
CA GLY A 47 6.69 21.82 15.85
C GLY A 47 5.68 22.11 14.75
N VAL A 48 5.33 23.38 14.57
CA VAL A 48 4.37 23.82 13.54
C VAL A 48 5.09 24.75 12.57
N SER A 49 4.86 24.53 11.27
CA SER A 49 5.50 25.33 10.22
C SER A 49 4.98 26.76 10.15
N ASP A 50 5.86 27.68 9.81
CA ASP A 50 5.53 29.06 9.45
C ASP A 50 5.03 29.17 7.99
N ALA A 51 4.73 30.37 7.53
CA ALA A 51 4.22 30.63 6.18
C ALA A 51 5.20 30.22 5.06
N SER A 52 6.50 30.15 5.36
CA SER A 52 7.53 29.69 4.43
C SER A 52 7.66 28.16 4.43
N GLY A 53 7.03 27.46 5.39
CA GLY A 53 7.14 26.02 5.61
C GLY A 53 8.33 25.63 6.48
N GLN A 54 8.87 26.56 7.26
CA GLN A 54 10.00 26.32 8.14
C GLN A 54 9.53 25.95 9.56
N VAL A 55 10.20 24.95 10.16
CA VAL A 55 10.04 24.57 11.57
C VAL A 55 11.41 24.51 12.21
N VAL A 56 11.56 25.13 13.38
CA VAL A 56 12.82 25.13 14.14
C VAL A 56 12.62 24.32 15.42
N PHE A 57 13.47 23.32 15.62
CA PHE A 57 13.57 22.54 16.84
C PHE A 57 14.87 22.94 17.57
N GLN A 58 14.76 23.21 18.83
CA GLN A 58 15.90 23.59 19.69
C GLN A 58 16.10 22.55 20.78
N ASP A 59 17.29 22.55 21.36
CA ASP A 59 17.65 21.74 22.52
C ASP A 59 17.46 20.20 22.31
N LEU A 60 17.68 19.72 21.05
CA LEU A 60 17.68 18.31 20.77
C LEU A 60 18.99 17.66 21.27
N ALA A 61 18.91 16.47 21.85
CA ALA A 61 20.10 15.67 22.12
C ALA A 61 20.75 15.25 20.78
N PRO A 62 22.09 15.27 20.63
CA PRO A 62 22.72 14.64 19.48
C PRO A 62 22.32 13.17 19.37
N GLY A 63 21.85 12.76 18.20
CA GLY A 63 21.28 11.42 17.99
C GLY A 63 20.84 11.15 16.55
N VAL A 64 20.12 10.06 16.39
CA VAL A 64 19.49 9.67 15.13
C VAL A 64 17.98 9.83 15.28
N TYR A 65 17.35 10.53 14.33
CA TYR A 65 15.95 10.88 14.38
C TYR A 65 15.22 10.54 13.09
N ASP A 66 13.99 10.13 13.24
CA ASP A 66 13.00 10.09 12.16
C ASP A 66 12.20 11.38 12.16
N ILE A 67 11.99 11.96 10.99
CA ILE A 67 11.25 13.21 10.82
C ILE A 67 10.06 12.96 9.94
N SER A 68 8.89 13.39 10.36
CA SER A 68 7.67 13.19 9.58
C SER A 68 6.70 14.36 9.68
N THR A 69 5.87 14.50 8.67
CA THR A 69 4.69 15.36 8.66
C THR A 69 3.54 14.64 7.99
N SER A 70 2.33 14.86 8.48
CA SER A 70 1.10 14.39 7.86
C SER A 70 -0.02 15.39 8.10
N ALA A 71 -0.76 15.73 7.06
CA ALA A 71 -1.91 16.61 7.13
C ALA A 71 -3.03 16.12 6.22
N HIS A 72 -4.27 16.19 6.70
CA HIS A 72 -5.46 15.95 5.90
C HIS A 72 -5.96 17.27 5.31
N LEU A 73 -6.28 17.25 4.02
CA LEU A 73 -6.84 18.39 3.30
C LEU A 73 -8.23 18.00 2.81
N ASN A 74 -9.25 18.74 3.25
CA ASN A 74 -10.57 18.69 2.62
C ASN A 74 -10.54 19.45 1.27
N SER A 75 -11.65 19.43 0.52
CA SER A 75 -11.75 20.06 -0.79
C SER A 75 -11.46 21.58 -0.76
N GLU A 76 -11.83 22.29 0.29
CA GLU A 76 -11.54 23.72 0.45
C GLU A 76 -10.04 23.98 0.68
N GLN A 77 -9.42 23.18 1.55
CA GLN A 77 -7.99 23.25 1.80
C GLN A 77 -7.19 22.82 0.56
N TYR A 78 -7.65 21.79 -0.15
CA TYR A 78 -7.04 21.38 -1.42
C TYR A 78 -7.06 22.55 -2.43
N LYS A 79 -8.22 23.20 -2.62
CA LYS A 79 -8.34 24.38 -3.49
C LYS A 79 -7.41 25.52 -3.02
N LYS A 80 -7.32 25.76 -1.70
CA LYS A 80 -6.40 26.78 -1.15
C LYS A 80 -4.95 26.55 -1.55
N TYR A 81 -4.49 25.29 -1.51
CA TYR A 81 -3.10 24.94 -1.82
C TYR A 81 -2.82 24.78 -3.30
N THR A 82 -3.78 24.30 -4.10
CA THR A 82 -3.56 23.95 -5.51
C THR A 82 -4.20 24.90 -6.51
N GLY A 83 -5.16 25.70 -6.07
CA GLY A 83 -6.00 26.53 -6.96
C GLY A 83 -7.05 25.75 -7.77
N LYS A 84 -7.20 24.44 -7.55
CA LYS A 84 -8.10 23.57 -8.32
C LYS A 84 -9.30 23.18 -7.48
N ASP A 85 -10.46 23.09 -8.13
CA ASP A 85 -11.68 22.53 -7.53
C ASP A 85 -11.70 21.01 -7.68
N VAL A 86 -12.20 20.32 -6.65
CA VAL A 86 -12.46 18.88 -6.62
C VAL A 86 -13.85 18.61 -6.02
N ASP A 87 -14.34 17.37 -6.12
CA ASP A 87 -15.61 16.99 -5.48
C ASP A 87 -15.53 17.30 -3.97
N PRO A 88 -16.56 17.91 -3.37
CA PRO A 88 -16.58 18.24 -1.94
C PRO A 88 -16.33 17.06 -1.00
N ARG A 89 -16.56 15.83 -1.46
CA ARG A 89 -16.33 14.59 -0.70
C ARG A 89 -14.89 14.05 -0.81
N GLU A 90 -14.08 14.65 -1.70
CA GLU A 90 -12.69 14.24 -1.82
C GLU A 90 -11.86 14.83 -0.69
N GLU A 91 -11.03 13.97 -0.11
CA GLU A 91 -10.02 14.33 0.86
C GLU A 91 -8.63 13.93 0.34
N TYR A 92 -7.64 14.70 0.74
CA TYR A 92 -6.25 14.47 0.36
C TYR A 92 -5.40 14.35 1.60
N VAL A 93 -4.32 13.60 1.49
CA VAL A 93 -3.30 13.47 2.54
C VAL A 93 -1.99 14.02 1.98
N VAL A 94 -1.37 14.93 2.74
CA VAL A 94 -0.02 15.41 2.48
C VAL A 94 0.90 14.75 3.49
N THR A 95 1.92 14.06 3.03
CA THR A 95 2.89 13.37 3.88
C THR A 95 4.31 13.70 3.47
N GLY A 96 5.23 13.65 4.43
CA GLY A 96 6.67 13.73 4.18
C GLY A 96 7.41 12.95 5.27
N THR A 97 8.49 12.25 4.90
CA THR A 97 9.28 11.46 5.84
C THR A 97 10.76 11.50 5.48
N LEU A 98 11.61 11.67 6.49
CA LEU A 98 13.05 11.45 6.44
C LEU A 98 13.40 10.50 7.58
N ASN A 99 13.94 9.33 7.25
CA ASN A 99 14.29 8.33 8.24
C ASN A 99 15.77 8.39 8.58
N GLN A 100 16.11 8.06 9.85
CA GLN A 100 17.47 7.85 10.33
C GLN A 100 18.42 9.04 10.08
N GLN A 101 17.96 10.27 10.37
CA GLN A 101 18.75 11.48 10.22
C GLN A 101 19.70 11.66 11.40
N ALA A 102 21.00 11.62 11.14
CA ALA A 102 21.99 11.87 12.16
C ALA A 102 22.10 13.38 12.47
N MET A 103 21.88 13.75 13.72
CA MET A 103 21.96 15.13 14.21
C MET A 103 23.05 15.22 15.29
N SER A 104 24.24 15.62 14.90
CA SER A 104 25.39 15.83 15.80
C SER A 104 25.80 17.29 15.93
N THR A 105 25.30 18.13 15.06
CA THR A 105 25.51 19.59 15.01
C THR A 105 24.23 20.27 14.55
N ASN A 106 24.18 21.60 14.65
CA ASN A 106 23.07 22.35 14.07
C ASN A 106 22.94 22.06 12.57
N THR A 107 21.74 21.63 12.15
CA THR A 107 21.47 21.16 10.80
C THR A 107 20.28 21.88 10.18
N SER A 108 20.24 21.91 8.85
CA SER A 108 19.06 22.30 8.09
C SER A 108 18.70 21.16 7.14
N LEU A 109 17.48 20.69 7.21
CA LEU A 109 16.98 19.54 6.45
C LEU A 109 15.82 19.95 5.55
N GLN A 110 15.82 19.43 4.34
CA GLN A 110 14.70 19.55 3.43
C GLN A 110 13.81 18.32 3.60
N LEU A 111 12.53 18.51 3.96
CA LEU A 111 11.54 17.45 4.07
C LEU A 111 10.62 17.47 2.83
N PRO A 112 10.90 16.65 1.81
CA PRO A 112 10.02 16.54 0.65
C PRO A 112 8.65 16.03 1.08
N MET A 113 7.61 16.69 0.60
CA MET A 113 6.24 16.24 0.81
C MET A 113 5.64 15.70 -0.48
N SER A 114 4.76 14.72 -0.34
CA SER A 114 3.87 14.22 -1.38
C SER A 114 2.43 14.48 -0.99
N MET A 115 1.56 14.57 -1.99
CA MET A 115 0.12 14.69 -1.80
C MET A 115 -0.56 13.55 -2.54
N SER A 116 -1.45 12.84 -1.85
CA SER A 116 -2.28 11.79 -2.44
C SER A 116 -3.75 12.00 -2.07
N ARG A 117 -4.65 11.49 -2.90
CA ARG A 117 -6.06 11.46 -2.57
C ARG A 117 -6.30 10.42 -1.47
N LYS A 118 -7.04 10.79 -0.43
CA LYS A 118 -7.50 9.83 0.58
C LYS A 118 -8.51 8.89 -0.04
N VAL A 119 -8.32 7.61 0.16
CA VAL A 119 -9.16 6.58 -0.44
C VAL A 119 -9.98 5.88 0.63
N SER A 120 -11.28 5.74 0.37
CA SER A 120 -12.18 5.07 1.32
C SER A 120 -12.01 3.54 1.30
N LEU A 121 -11.86 2.96 0.10
CA LEU A 121 -11.70 1.50 -0.08
C LEU A 121 -10.23 1.17 -0.28
N ILE A 122 -9.61 0.59 0.74
CA ILE A 122 -8.18 0.26 0.75
C ILE A 122 -7.96 -1.26 0.75
N ILE A 123 -6.85 -1.71 0.17
CA ILE A 123 -6.39 -3.10 0.27
C ILE A 123 -5.90 -3.32 1.70
N SER A 124 -6.61 -4.09 2.47
CA SER A 124 -6.36 -4.20 3.91
C SER A 124 -5.70 -5.50 4.33
N LYS A 125 -5.90 -6.58 3.57
CA LYS A 125 -5.33 -7.89 3.89
C LYS A 125 -5.04 -8.70 2.63
N ILE A 126 -3.95 -9.47 2.66
CA ILE A 126 -3.55 -10.36 1.58
C ILE A 126 -3.07 -11.68 2.18
N TYR A 127 -3.65 -12.78 1.72
CA TYR A 127 -3.14 -14.12 1.95
C TYR A 127 -2.61 -14.71 0.64
N SER A 128 -1.32 -14.62 0.44
CA SER A 128 -0.61 -15.14 -0.75
C SER A 128 0.55 -16.06 -0.39
N SER A 129 0.98 -16.07 0.89
CA SER A 129 2.12 -16.87 1.34
C SER A 129 1.88 -18.37 1.29
N THR A 130 0.61 -18.78 1.20
CA THR A 130 0.17 -20.16 1.16
C THR A 130 0.54 -20.96 2.42
N SER A 131 0.10 -22.20 2.53
CA SER A 131 0.43 -23.09 3.64
C SER A 131 1.06 -24.38 3.12
N LYS A 132 1.68 -25.14 4.02
CA LYS A 132 2.34 -26.39 3.68
C LYS A 132 1.39 -27.57 3.90
N ILE A 133 1.33 -28.45 2.90
CA ILE A 133 0.63 -29.72 2.98
C ILE A 133 1.61 -30.87 2.64
N SER A 134 1.17 -32.11 2.87
CA SER A 134 1.93 -33.29 2.40
C SER A 134 2.10 -33.23 0.88
N GLY A 135 3.34 -33.14 0.41
CA GLY A 135 3.65 -33.11 -1.01
C GLY A 135 3.72 -31.72 -1.64
N GLY A 136 3.56 -30.61 -0.90
CA GLY A 136 3.73 -29.30 -1.50
C GLY A 136 3.10 -28.11 -0.75
N SER A 137 2.71 -27.11 -1.51
CA SER A 137 2.05 -25.91 -1.00
C SER A 137 0.56 -25.93 -1.32
N TYR A 138 -0.28 -25.58 -0.36
CA TYR A 138 -1.70 -25.36 -0.56
C TYR A 138 -1.93 -23.91 -1.02
N ARG A 139 -2.48 -23.72 -2.22
CA ARG A 139 -2.52 -22.40 -2.89
C ARG A 139 -3.92 -21.89 -3.17
N ILE A 140 -4.95 -22.72 -3.00
CA ILE A 140 -6.32 -22.36 -3.38
C ILE A 140 -7.05 -21.55 -2.31
N GLY A 141 -6.60 -21.59 -1.06
CA GLY A 141 -7.16 -20.80 0.04
C GLY A 141 -6.70 -19.32 0.05
N THR A 142 -6.12 -18.82 -1.04
CA THR A 142 -5.63 -17.45 -1.12
C THR A 142 -6.75 -16.42 -1.32
N TYR A 143 -6.57 -15.22 -0.74
CA TYR A 143 -7.56 -14.16 -0.77
C TYR A 143 -6.96 -12.76 -0.60
N ILE A 144 -7.78 -11.75 -0.86
CA ILE A 144 -7.54 -10.35 -0.52
C ILE A 144 -8.76 -9.78 0.19
N GLU A 145 -8.56 -8.72 0.97
CA GLU A 145 -9.65 -7.94 1.55
C GLU A 145 -9.54 -6.47 1.15
N ILE A 146 -10.68 -5.89 0.80
CA ILE A 146 -10.86 -4.46 0.53
C ILE A 146 -11.69 -3.89 1.67
N TYR A 147 -11.11 -2.98 2.45
CA TYR A 147 -11.70 -2.43 3.67
C TYR A 147 -12.22 -1.01 3.44
N ASN A 148 -13.38 -0.69 3.98
CA ASN A 148 -13.86 0.67 4.01
C ASN A 148 -13.30 1.41 5.23
N ASN A 149 -12.27 2.22 5.01
CA ASN A 149 -11.57 3.00 6.02
C ASN A 149 -12.23 4.35 6.34
N SER A 150 -13.33 4.69 5.62
CA SER A 150 -14.08 5.93 5.81
C SER A 150 -15.19 5.77 6.87
N ASP A 151 -15.86 6.85 7.17
CA ASP A 151 -16.99 6.95 8.11
C ASP A 151 -18.37 6.85 7.43
N GLU A 152 -18.41 6.70 6.10
CA GLU A 152 -19.62 6.53 5.33
C GLU A 152 -19.64 5.17 4.60
N ALA A 153 -20.83 4.66 4.30
CA ALA A 153 -20.97 3.48 3.47
C ALA A 153 -20.59 3.80 2.01
N VAL A 154 -19.72 2.95 1.43
CA VAL A 154 -19.16 3.17 0.08
C VAL A 154 -19.61 2.06 -0.85
N ASP A 155 -20.07 2.44 -2.05
CA ASP A 155 -20.41 1.48 -3.09
C ASP A 155 -19.14 1.00 -3.81
N ALA A 156 -18.83 -0.30 -3.69
CA ALA A 156 -17.71 -0.95 -4.34
C ALA A 156 -18.04 -1.50 -5.73
N ALA A 157 -19.27 -1.38 -6.21
CA ALA A 157 -19.64 -1.82 -7.54
C ALA A 157 -18.75 -1.16 -8.62
N GLY A 158 -18.27 -1.95 -9.57
CA GLY A 158 -17.36 -1.46 -10.62
C GLY A 158 -15.93 -1.15 -10.18
N LEU A 159 -15.56 -1.42 -8.92
CA LEU A 159 -14.16 -1.31 -8.48
C LEU A 159 -13.31 -2.36 -9.21
N TYR A 160 -12.21 -1.91 -9.78
CA TYR A 160 -11.22 -2.77 -10.41
C TYR A 160 -10.16 -3.20 -9.41
N ILE A 161 -9.64 -4.41 -9.61
CA ILE A 161 -8.54 -5.00 -8.84
C ILE A 161 -7.50 -5.49 -9.83
N GLY A 162 -6.35 -4.85 -9.84
CA GLY A 162 -5.25 -5.15 -10.75
C GLY A 162 -4.11 -5.88 -10.03
N LEU A 163 -3.70 -7.03 -10.57
CA LEU A 163 -2.50 -7.73 -10.13
C LEU A 163 -1.36 -7.40 -11.10
N LEU A 164 -0.26 -6.84 -10.58
CA LEU A 164 0.84 -6.38 -11.39
C LEU A 164 1.71 -7.54 -11.89
N GLU A 165 2.40 -7.30 -12.99
CA GLU A 165 3.36 -8.23 -13.57
C GLU A 165 4.52 -8.50 -12.61
N SER A 166 5.12 -9.67 -12.74
CA SER A 166 6.24 -10.14 -11.89
C SER A 166 7.34 -10.84 -12.69
N GLU A 167 7.32 -10.72 -14.02
CA GLU A 167 8.30 -11.36 -14.91
C GLU A 167 9.48 -10.46 -15.26
N SER A 168 9.35 -9.14 -15.08
CA SER A 168 10.45 -8.19 -15.28
C SER A 168 11.55 -8.40 -14.25
N THR A 169 12.79 -8.29 -14.70
CA THR A 169 13.99 -8.50 -13.85
C THR A 169 14.45 -7.24 -13.16
N ILE A 170 13.84 -6.10 -13.44
CA ILE A 170 14.19 -4.81 -12.82
C ILE A 170 12.99 -4.16 -12.16
N ALA A 171 13.25 -3.34 -11.16
CA ALA A 171 12.24 -2.58 -10.48
C ALA A 171 11.63 -1.49 -11.38
N TYR A 172 10.40 -1.08 -11.05
CA TYR A 172 9.66 -0.05 -11.75
C TYR A 172 10.50 1.22 -12.02
N GLN A 173 11.16 1.75 -11.00
CA GLN A 173 11.94 2.99 -11.11
C GLN A 173 13.21 2.89 -11.97
N GLN A 174 13.56 1.72 -12.42
CA GLN A 174 14.73 1.48 -13.27
C GLN A 174 14.38 1.30 -14.75
N TYR A 175 13.11 1.40 -15.10
CA TYR A 175 12.70 1.33 -16.48
C TYR A 175 13.21 2.55 -17.25
N PRO A 176 14.01 2.36 -18.33
CA PRO A 176 14.43 3.47 -19.15
C PRO A 176 13.24 4.13 -19.86
N GLU A 177 13.29 5.44 -19.97
CA GLU A 177 12.25 6.25 -20.63
C GLU A 177 12.03 5.88 -22.12
N ASP A 178 13.04 5.32 -22.77
CA ASP A 178 13.05 5.00 -24.20
C ASP A 178 12.33 3.69 -24.58
N GLN A 179 11.84 2.91 -23.60
CA GLN A 179 11.22 1.60 -23.86
C GLN A 179 9.68 1.62 -23.84
N ALA A 180 9.02 2.70 -24.19
CA ALA A 180 7.56 2.87 -24.13
C ALA A 180 6.94 2.59 -22.74
N ILE A 181 7.76 2.49 -21.71
CA ILE A 181 7.44 2.31 -20.30
C ILE A 181 7.63 3.66 -19.67
N THR A 182 6.54 4.37 -19.46
CA THR A 182 6.57 5.72 -18.90
C THR A 182 6.56 5.67 -17.37
N PRO A 183 7.17 6.63 -16.66
CA PRO A 183 7.16 6.70 -15.19
C PRO A 183 5.77 6.76 -14.57
N ASP A 184 4.76 7.09 -15.38
CA ASP A 184 3.36 7.22 -15.00
C ASP A 184 2.52 5.98 -15.30
N SER A 185 3.14 4.85 -15.62
CA SER A 185 2.44 3.63 -16.01
C SER A 185 2.84 2.45 -15.14
N ILE A 186 1.89 1.55 -14.89
CA ILE A 186 2.08 0.24 -14.28
C ILE A 186 1.51 -0.85 -15.17
N TYR A 187 1.91 -2.10 -14.94
CA TYR A 187 1.69 -3.21 -15.86
C TYR A 187 0.96 -4.33 -15.18
N LEU A 188 -0.24 -4.66 -15.66
CA LEU A 188 -1.14 -5.63 -15.05
C LEU A 188 -1.04 -6.98 -15.76
N LYS A 189 -0.78 -8.04 -14.98
CA LYS A 189 -0.88 -9.43 -15.44
C LYS A 189 -2.31 -9.94 -15.43
N GLN A 190 -3.13 -9.43 -14.53
CA GLN A 190 -4.57 -9.72 -14.44
C GLN A 190 -5.33 -8.48 -13.98
N LEU A 191 -6.55 -8.37 -14.46
CA LEU A 191 -7.48 -7.34 -14.10
C LEU A 191 -8.85 -7.96 -13.83
N PHE A 192 -9.36 -7.76 -12.63
CA PHE A 192 -10.68 -8.15 -12.21
C PHE A 192 -11.54 -6.91 -11.94
N ARG A 193 -12.84 -7.08 -11.93
CA ARG A 193 -13.80 -6.03 -11.57
C ARG A 193 -14.89 -6.61 -10.65
N ILE A 194 -15.27 -5.89 -9.62
CA ILE A 194 -16.49 -6.16 -8.88
C ILE A 194 -17.66 -5.86 -9.81
N PRO A 195 -18.64 -6.76 -9.97
CA PRO A 195 -19.78 -6.54 -10.85
C PRO A 195 -20.48 -5.20 -10.58
N ALA A 196 -20.85 -4.50 -11.65
CA ALA A 196 -21.45 -3.17 -11.56
C ALA A 196 -22.98 -3.18 -11.80
N SER A 197 -23.59 -4.36 -11.89
CA SER A 197 -25.02 -4.51 -12.17
C SER A 197 -25.96 -4.11 -11.03
N SER A 198 -25.42 -4.06 -9.81
CA SER A 198 -26.12 -3.61 -8.61
C SER A 198 -25.14 -3.01 -7.61
N PRO A 199 -25.59 -2.11 -6.71
CA PRO A 199 -24.74 -1.57 -5.67
C PRO A 199 -24.16 -2.66 -4.77
N VAL A 200 -22.88 -2.50 -4.40
CA VAL A 200 -22.14 -3.33 -3.45
C VAL A 200 -21.69 -2.44 -2.29
N MET A 201 -22.61 -2.22 -1.36
CA MET A 201 -22.36 -1.29 -0.24
C MET A 201 -21.48 -1.92 0.81
N VAL A 202 -20.38 -1.25 1.12
CA VAL A 202 -19.44 -1.61 2.19
C VAL A 202 -19.61 -0.63 3.34
N ALA A 203 -20.08 -1.12 4.47
CA ALA A 203 -20.28 -0.27 5.65
C ALA A 203 -18.92 0.24 6.21
N PRO A 204 -18.90 1.37 6.94
CA PRO A 204 -17.71 1.83 7.64
C PRO A 204 -17.10 0.74 8.53
N GLY A 205 -15.80 0.53 8.42
CA GLY A 205 -15.11 -0.48 9.23
C GLY A 205 -15.37 -1.94 8.82
N SER A 206 -16.01 -2.17 7.67
CA SER A 206 -16.23 -3.50 7.11
C SER A 206 -15.32 -3.76 5.90
N SER A 207 -15.11 -5.02 5.56
CA SER A 207 -14.33 -5.42 4.40
C SER A 207 -15.11 -6.33 3.45
N LEU A 208 -14.76 -6.28 2.17
CA LEU A 208 -15.09 -7.29 1.18
C LEU A 208 -14.00 -8.36 1.18
N LEU A 209 -14.38 -9.60 1.40
CA LEU A 209 -13.51 -10.78 1.29
C LEU A 209 -13.60 -11.35 -0.13
N ILE A 210 -12.51 -11.33 -0.85
CA ILE A 210 -12.38 -11.76 -2.24
C ILE A 210 -11.42 -12.94 -2.32
N VAL A 211 -11.89 -14.09 -2.75
CA VAL A 211 -11.16 -15.36 -2.63
C VAL A 211 -10.94 -16.03 -3.98
N ASN A 212 -9.97 -16.93 -4.04
CA ASN A 212 -9.77 -17.83 -5.19
C ASN A 212 -10.70 -19.05 -5.18
N SER A 213 -11.15 -19.47 -4.00
CA SER A 213 -12.10 -20.57 -3.84
C SER A 213 -12.91 -20.30 -2.58
N ALA A 214 -14.21 -20.09 -2.74
CA ALA A 214 -15.14 -19.81 -1.64
C ALA A 214 -15.65 -21.11 -1.00
N THR A 215 -14.74 -22.01 -0.65
CA THR A 215 -15.03 -23.28 0.01
C THR A 215 -14.41 -23.34 1.40
N ASP A 216 -14.68 -24.40 2.13
CA ASP A 216 -14.06 -24.63 3.44
C ASP A 216 -12.68 -25.29 3.27
N HIS A 217 -11.63 -24.55 3.59
CA HIS A 217 -10.24 -25.00 3.52
C HIS A 217 -9.67 -25.42 4.89
N SER A 218 -10.42 -25.25 5.98
CA SER A 218 -9.94 -25.46 7.36
C SER A 218 -9.45 -26.88 7.65
N SER A 219 -9.91 -27.86 6.89
CA SER A 219 -9.47 -29.25 7.01
C SER A 219 -8.08 -29.55 6.45
N GLN A 220 -7.47 -28.61 5.73
CA GLN A 220 -6.17 -28.83 5.07
C GLN A 220 -5.01 -28.74 6.07
N ASN A 221 -5.04 -27.73 6.94
CA ASN A 221 -4.11 -27.53 8.05
C ASN A 221 -4.58 -26.37 8.95
N GLU A 222 -3.84 -26.09 10.01
CA GLU A 222 -4.16 -25.05 11.00
C GLU A 222 -4.16 -23.61 10.47
N TYR A 223 -3.54 -23.36 9.34
CA TYR A 223 -3.44 -22.01 8.74
C TYR A 223 -4.60 -21.71 7.79
N GLU A 224 -5.24 -22.71 7.25
CA GLU A 224 -6.33 -22.51 6.30
C GLU A 224 -7.65 -22.18 7.01
N ARG A 225 -8.55 -21.53 6.32
CA ARG A 225 -9.82 -21.01 6.89
C ARG A 225 -11.01 -21.46 6.07
N ASP A 226 -12.17 -21.41 6.69
CA ASP A 226 -13.44 -21.50 5.98
C ASP A 226 -13.71 -20.19 5.25
N LEU A 227 -13.74 -20.24 3.91
CA LEU A 227 -13.94 -19.07 3.04
C LEU A 227 -15.33 -19.06 2.39
N ARG A 228 -16.27 -19.91 2.82
CA ARG A 228 -17.64 -19.95 2.29
C ARG A 228 -18.41 -18.64 2.49
N GLY A 229 -18.01 -17.84 3.47
CA GLY A 229 -18.57 -16.51 3.72
C GLY A 229 -17.95 -15.38 2.90
N ALA A 230 -17.23 -15.67 1.82
CA ALA A 230 -16.67 -14.67 0.95
C ALA A 230 -17.76 -13.84 0.22
N ASP A 231 -17.45 -12.58 -0.09
CA ASP A 231 -18.35 -11.71 -0.85
C ASP A 231 -18.23 -11.97 -2.35
N PHE A 232 -16.99 -12.25 -2.82
CA PHE A 232 -16.72 -12.55 -4.21
C PHE A 232 -15.69 -13.67 -4.37
N GLU A 233 -15.80 -14.37 -5.48
CA GLU A 233 -14.88 -15.43 -5.87
C GLU A 233 -14.32 -15.17 -7.28
N ALA A 234 -12.99 -15.20 -7.42
CA ALA A 234 -12.34 -15.24 -8.72
C ALA A 234 -12.43 -16.67 -9.29
N LYS A 235 -13.51 -16.95 -9.97
CA LYS A 235 -13.86 -18.31 -10.43
C LYS A 235 -12.78 -18.92 -11.32
N ASP A 236 -12.43 -20.15 -11.04
CA ASP A 236 -11.59 -20.95 -11.94
C ASP A 236 -12.44 -21.58 -13.05
N GLU A 237 -12.25 -21.11 -14.28
CA GLU A 237 -12.92 -21.67 -15.46
C GLU A 237 -12.24 -22.92 -15.99
N THR A 238 -11.05 -23.25 -15.48
CA THR A 238 -10.30 -24.44 -15.92
C THR A 238 -10.71 -25.71 -15.20
N GLY A 239 -11.49 -25.60 -14.14
CA GLY A 239 -11.94 -26.73 -13.31
C GLY A 239 -10.89 -27.33 -12.39
N LYS A 240 -9.75 -26.67 -12.22
CA LYS A 240 -8.66 -27.13 -11.34
C LYS A 240 -8.87 -26.72 -9.89
N VAL A 241 -9.63 -25.65 -9.67
CA VAL A 241 -9.96 -25.11 -8.35
C VAL A 241 -11.48 -25.20 -8.14
N PRO A 242 -11.97 -25.71 -7.00
CA PRO A 242 -13.40 -25.80 -6.76
C PRO A 242 -14.01 -24.40 -6.60
N ASN A 243 -15.09 -24.15 -7.33
CA ASN A 243 -15.88 -22.93 -7.24
C ASN A 243 -17.12 -23.14 -6.38
N ASN A 244 -17.53 -22.10 -5.64
CA ASN A 244 -18.80 -22.09 -4.92
C ASN A 244 -19.88 -21.37 -5.74
N PRO A 245 -20.91 -22.07 -6.22
CA PRO A 245 -21.94 -21.43 -7.05
C PRO A 245 -22.81 -20.40 -6.30
N ALA A 246 -22.79 -20.43 -4.96
CA ALA A 246 -23.56 -19.49 -4.14
C ALA A 246 -22.85 -18.15 -3.94
N VAL A 247 -21.55 -18.07 -4.22
CA VAL A 247 -20.78 -16.83 -4.07
C VAL A 247 -20.67 -16.12 -5.43
N PRO A 248 -20.96 -14.83 -5.52
CA PRO A 248 -20.85 -14.06 -6.76
C PRO A 248 -19.45 -14.12 -7.36
N ALA A 249 -19.37 -14.18 -8.69
CA ALA A 249 -18.11 -14.15 -9.40
C ALA A 249 -17.58 -12.71 -9.54
N LEU A 250 -16.26 -12.54 -9.41
CA LEU A 250 -15.59 -11.38 -10.02
C LEU A 250 -15.64 -11.49 -11.54
N GLU A 251 -15.70 -10.37 -12.21
CA GLU A 251 -15.52 -10.31 -13.66
C GLU A 251 -14.03 -10.32 -14.00
N LEU A 252 -13.54 -11.34 -14.71
CA LEU A 252 -12.18 -11.35 -15.24
C LEU A 252 -12.16 -10.50 -16.52
N ILE A 253 -11.53 -9.34 -16.47
CA ILE A 253 -11.46 -8.37 -17.57
C ILE A 253 -10.24 -8.62 -18.46
N TYR A 254 -9.11 -8.97 -17.84
CA TYR A 254 -7.86 -9.25 -18.54
C TYR A 254 -7.02 -10.29 -17.81
N THR A 255 -6.35 -11.14 -18.59
CA THR A 255 -5.29 -12.03 -18.08
C THR A 255 -4.19 -12.20 -19.12
N ALA A 256 -2.95 -12.05 -18.71
CA ALA A 256 -1.76 -12.37 -19.52
C ALA A 256 -1.55 -13.88 -19.69
N TYR A 257 -2.22 -14.70 -18.89
CA TYR A 257 -1.97 -16.14 -18.78
C TYR A 257 -3.16 -16.95 -19.33
N LYS A 258 -2.95 -17.67 -20.43
CA LYS A 258 -4.01 -18.43 -21.15
C LYS A 258 -4.74 -19.48 -20.31
N SER A 259 -4.19 -19.91 -19.16
CA SER A 259 -4.72 -21.03 -18.37
C SER A 259 -4.97 -20.65 -16.91
N VAL A 260 -5.08 -19.37 -16.62
CA VAL A 260 -5.28 -18.87 -15.24
C VAL A 260 -6.42 -17.86 -15.27
N SER A 261 -7.56 -18.25 -14.74
CA SER A 261 -8.76 -17.40 -14.63
C SER A 261 -9.00 -16.91 -13.19
N ASN A 262 -8.51 -17.59 -12.18
CA ASN A 262 -8.50 -17.13 -10.81
C ASN A 262 -7.34 -16.15 -10.54
N MET A 263 -7.34 -15.49 -9.39
CA MET A 263 -6.29 -14.52 -9.03
C MET A 263 -4.92 -15.22 -8.91
N ASN A 264 -3.97 -14.83 -9.74
CA ASN A 264 -2.59 -15.29 -9.64
C ASN A 264 -1.82 -14.52 -8.56
N LEU A 265 -2.18 -14.79 -7.32
CA LEU A 265 -1.47 -14.30 -6.14
C LEU A 265 -0.20 -15.14 -5.96
N LEU A 266 0.91 -14.65 -6.50
CA LEU A 266 2.18 -15.39 -6.47
C LEU A 266 2.75 -15.43 -5.05
N ALA A 267 3.00 -16.64 -4.62
CA ALA A 267 3.70 -16.89 -3.39
C ALA A 267 5.21 -17.00 -3.64
N GLY A 268 5.95 -15.93 -3.80
CA GLY A 268 7.41 -16.07 -3.85
C GLY A 268 8.19 -15.10 -4.70
N GLY A 269 7.55 -14.39 -5.60
CA GLY A 269 8.16 -13.31 -6.36
C GLY A 269 7.73 -11.94 -5.89
N PRO A 270 8.26 -10.88 -6.48
CA PRO A 270 7.69 -9.55 -6.33
C PRO A 270 6.24 -9.55 -6.77
N CYS A 271 5.38 -8.98 -5.97
CA CYS A 271 3.95 -8.85 -6.26
C CYS A 271 3.51 -7.43 -5.91
N ALA A 272 2.54 -6.94 -6.67
CA ALA A 272 1.81 -5.76 -6.26
C ALA A 272 0.34 -5.91 -6.67
N ILE A 273 -0.52 -5.32 -5.88
CA ILE A 273 -1.95 -5.26 -6.14
C ILE A 273 -2.35 -3.80 -6.05
N VAL A 274 -3.23 -3.38 -6.95
CA VAL A 274 -3.86 -2.08 -6.90
C VAL A 274 -5.37 -2.23 -6.96
N ASN A 275 -6.09 -1.30 -6.33
CA ASN A 275 -7.49 -1.07 -6.66
C ASN A 275 -7.65 0.28 -7.35
N PHE A 276 -8.62 0.39 -8.23
CA PHE A 276 -8.82 1.63 -8.97
C PHE A 276 -10.24 1.74 -9.55
N ARG A 277 -10.57 2.95 -10.03
CA ARG A 277 -11.75 3.25 -10.80
C ARG A 277 -11.36 4.00 -12.06
N THR A 278 -12.10 3.76 -13.15
CA THR A 278 -11.94 4.49 -14.39
C THR A 278 -13.25 4.51 -15.16
N ALA A 279 -13.50 5.60 -15.90
CA ALA A 279 -14.54 5.69 -16.91
C ALA A 279 -14.04 5.27 -18.30
N GLU A 280 -12.74 5.02 -18.45
CA GLU A 280 -12.16 4.59 -19.72
C GLU A 280 -12.55 3.15 -20.06
N ASP A 281 -12.61 2.85 -21.36
CA ASP A 281 -12.72 1.47 -21.84
C ASP A 281 -11.36 0.78 -21.73
N VAL A 282 -11.20 -0.02 -20.68
CA VAL A 282 -9.94 -0.73 -20.40
C VAL A 282 -9.54 -1.72 -21.50
N SER A 283 -10.47 -2.14 -22.37
CA SER A 283 -10.16 -3.00 -23.52
C SER A 283 -9.30 -2.30 -24.58
N GLN A 284 -9.27 -0.98 -24.55
CA GLN A 284 -8.46 -0.16 -25.46
C GLN A 284 -7.06 0.16 -24.91
N TRP A 285 -6.79 -0.21 -23.68
CA TRP A 285 -5.47 0.03 -23.10
C TRP A 285 -4.39 -0.82 -23.78
N PRO A 286 -3.20 -0.26 -24.02
CA PRO A 286 -2.15 -0.98 -24.71
C PRO A 286 -1.60 -2.13 -23.87
N THR A 287 -1.12 -3.18 -24.55
CA THR A 287 -0.40 -4.28 -23.92
C THR A 287 1.06 -4.28 -24.35
N VAL A 288 1.96 -4.64 -23.42
CA VAL A 288 3.41 -4.66 -23.62
C VAL A 288 4.01 -5.95 -23.06
N TYR A 289 5.16 -6.35 -23.58
CA TYR A 289 5.95 -7.43 -22.99
C TYR A 289 6.59 -6.98 -21.68
N ALA A 290 6.98 -7.93 -20.83
CA ALA A 290 7.84 -7.65 -19.68
C ALA A 290 9.11 -6.91 -20.14
N TYR A 291 9.67 -6.09 -19.26
CA TYR A 291 10.88 -5.33 -19.57
C TYR A 291 12.00 -6.20 -20.15
N GLY A 292 12.61 -5.74 -21.22
CA GLY A 292 13.67 -6.46 -21.92
C GLY A 292 13.23 -7.69 -22.71
N LYS A 293 11.91 -7.98 -22.78
CA LYS A 293 11.35 -9.11 -23.53
C LYS A 293 10.77 -8.64 -24.86
N THR A 294 10.87 -9.50 -25.87
CA THR A 294 10.27 -9.30 -27.20
C THR A 294 9.24 -10.39 -27.53
N LYS A 295 9.03 -11.31 -26.61
CA LYS A 295 8.07 -12.42 -26.73
C LYS A 295 7.65 -12.89 -25.32
N GLY A 296 6.56 -13.62 -25.24
CA GLY A 296 6.02 -14.18 -23.98
C GLY A 296 4.67 -13.60 -23.64
N ASN A 297 4.40 -13.45 -22.37
CA ASN A 297 3.16 -12.86 -21.90
C ASN A 297 3.17 -11.34 -22.15
N MET A 298 2.01 -10.80 -22.47
CA MET A 298 1.81 -9.36 -22.60
C MET A 298 1.04 -8.85 -21.39
N PHE A 299 1.38 -7.66 -20.92
CA PHE A 299 0.82 -7.05 -19.73
C PHE A 299 0.07 -5.77 -20.10
N LEU A 300 -1.09 -5.58 -19.53
CA LEU A 300 -1.93 -4.42 -19.76
C LEU A 300 -1.29 -3.19 -19.13
N ARG A 301 -0.99 -2.15 -19.91
CA ARG A 301 -0.42 -0.91 -19.44
C ARG A 301 -1.52 0.01 -18.90
N MET A 302 -1.40 0.45 -17.67
CA MET A 302 -2.33 1.35 -17.01
C MET A 302 -1.62 2.61 -16.51
N HIS A 303 -2.24 3.77 -16.68
CA HIS A 303 -1.74 5.01 -16.11
C HIS A 303 -2.00 5.05 -14.59
N ILE A 304 -1.01 5.47 -13.81
CA ILE A 304 -1.07 5.49 -12.35
C ILE A 304 -2.14 6.43 -11.78
N MET A 305 -2.60 7.41 -12.55
CA MET A 305 -3.66 8.34 -12.13
C MET A 305 -4.97 7.66 -11.73
N HIS A 306 -5.23 6.47 -12.25
CA HIS A 306 -6.46 5.72 -11.91
C HIS A 306 -6.37 5.05 -10.54
N VAL A 307 -5.15 4.78 -10.03
CA VAL A 307 -4.94 4.04 -8.79
C VAL A 307 -5.54 4.78 -7.60
N LEU A 308 -6.32 4.07 -6.82
CA LEU A 308 -6.85 4.54 -5.54
C LEU A 308 -5.92 4.10 -4.40
N ASP A 309 -5.60 2.82 -4.34
CA ASP A 309 -4.70 2.25 -3.35
C ASP A 309 -3.85 1.15 -3.96
N GLY A 310 -2.66 0.93 -3.43
CA GLY A 310 -1.74 -0.08 -3.91
C GLY A 310 -0.80 -0.60 -2.83
N ILE A 311 -0.38 -1.84 -3.00
CA ILE A 311 0.57 -2.51 -2.13
C ILE A 311 1.61 -3.26 -2.95
N ASP A 312 2.89 -3.01 -2.65
CA ASP A 312 4.02 -3.84 -3.04
C ASP A 312 4.34 -4.85 -1.95
N PHE A 313 4.49 -6.13 -2.29
CA PHE A 313 4.87 -7.15 -1.31
C PHE A 313 5.65 -8.29 -1.92
N ILE A 314 6.43 -8.97 -1.08
CA ILE A 314 7.13 -10.21 -1.42
C ILE A 314 6.78 -11.32 -0.43
N LYS A 315 6.92 -12.55 -0.86
CA LYS A 315 6.64 -13.71 -0.02
C LYS A 315 7.50 -13.74 1.24
N PHE A 316 8.76 -13.33 1.13
CA PHE A 316 9.70 -13.32 2.23
C PHE A 316 10.80 -12.29 1.97
N LYS A 317 11.45 -11.84 3.01
CA LYS A 317 12.63 -10.99 2.91
C LYS A 317 13.82 -11.82 2.40
N ALA A 318 13.74 -12.18 1.12
CA ALA A 318 14.68 -13.09 0.50
C ALA A 318 16.01 -12.46 0.28
N GLN A 319 15.97 -11.21 -0.04
CA GLN A 319 17.13 -10.49 -0.46
C GLN A 319 17.38 -9.43 0.58
N THR A 320 18.63 -9.29 0.92
CA THR A 320 19.12 -8.15 1.66
C THR A 320 18.57 -6.89 0.99
N GLY A 321 18.08 -5.94 1.75
CA GLY A 321 17.31 -4.74 1.36
C GLY A 321 17.83 -3.90 0.19
N SER A 322 18.69 -4.44 -0.63
CA SER A 322 19.19 -3.90 -1.89
C SER A 322 18.50 -4.49 -3.13
N ASP A 323 17.50 -5.38 -2.98
CA ASP A 323 16.81 -5.90 -4.16
C ASP A 323 15.78 -4.90 -4.66
N ILE A 324 16.28 -3.92 -5.40
CA ILE A 324 15.49 -2.94 -6.11
C ILE A 324 14.55 -3.55 -7.16
N ASN A 325 14.77 -4.82 -7.53
CA ASN A 325 13.89 -5.54 -8.45
C ASN A 325 12.56 -5.96 -7.81
N THR A 326 12.38 -5.74 -6.52
CA THR A 326 11.18 -6.11 -5.79
C THR A 326 10.01 -5.19 -6.10
N LYS A 327 10.23 -3.88 -6.22
CA LYS A 327 9.15 -2.91 -6.42
C LYS A 327 8.50 -3.01 -7.79
N ARG A 328 7.16 -2.95 -7.78
CA ARG A 328 6.30 -2.90 -8.98
C ARG A 328 5.47 -1.63 -9.07
N LEU A 329 5.34 -0.91 -7.96
CA LEU A 329 4.69 0.39 -7.90
C LEU A 329 5.72 1.52 -7.84
N PRO A 330 5.46 2.68 -8.46
CA PRO A 330 6.26 3.86 -8.23
C PRO A 330 6.18 4.32 -6.77
N THR A 331 7.23 4.99 -6.30
CA THR A 331 7.30 5.46 -4.90
C THR A 331 6.20 6.46 -4.54
N SER A 332 5.61 7.12 -5.53
CA SER A 332 4.45 8.00 -5.33
C SER A 332 3.16 7.25 -4.96
N LEU A 333 3.05 5.97 -5.30
CA LEU A 333 1.91 5.12 -4.93
C LEU A 333 2.21 4.27 -3.70
N ASP A 334 3.44 3.77 -3.58
CA ASP A 334 3.88 2.99 -2.43
C ASP A 334 5.39 3.22 -2.20
N ALA A 335 5.75 3.84 -1.11
CA ALA A 335 7.13 4.24 -0.85
C ALA A 335 8.07 3.04 -0.64
N ALA A 336 7.57 1.95 -0.03
CA ALA A 336 8.37 0.76 0.25
C ALA A 336 7.50 -0.50 0.30
N TYR A 337 8.07 -1.63 -0.08
CA TYR A 337 7.38 -2.92 -0.06
C TYR A 337 7.35 -3.57 1.33
N THR A 338 6.35 -4.42 1.57
CA THR A 338 6.26 -5.29 2.75
C THR A 338 6.58 -6.75 2.41
N ASN A 339 6.72 -7.62 3.42
CA ASN A 339 7.03 -9.04 3.23
C ASN A 339 6.49 -9.91 4.37
N VAL A 340 6.37 -11.22 4.11
CA VAL A 340 6.17 -12.21 5.17
C VAL A 340 7.49 -12.51 5.88
N SER A 341 7.44 -13.13 7.06
CA SER A 341 8.58 -13.19 7.97
C SER A 341 9.67 -14.19 7.55
N THR A 342 9.33 -15.25 6.85
CA THR A 342 10.26 -16.36 6.59
C THR A 342 10.63 -16.54 5.14
N ALA A 343 11.88 -16.93 4.89
CA ALA A 343 12.41 -17.25 3.58
C ALA A 343 11.74 -18.48 2.93
N SER A 344 11.32 -19.46 3.73
CA SER A 344 10.68 -20.67 3.21
C SER A 344 9.26 -20.40 2.68
N GLY A 345 8.58 -19.38 3.20
CA GLY A 345 7.15 -19.16 2.96
C GLY A 345 6.30 -20.39 3.33
N ASN A 346 5.08 -20.48 2.83
CA ASN A 346 4.15 -21.59 3.07
C ASN A 346 3.90 -21.87 4.57
N ILE A 347 3.88 -20.81 5.37
CA ILE A 347 3.66 -20.86 6.82
C ILE A 347 2.34 -20.21 7.23
N GLY A 348 1.45 -19.99 6.28
CA GLY A 348 0.11 -19.48 6.53
C GLY A 348 0.03 -17.99 6.87
N GLU A 349 1.10 -17.24 6.80
CA GLU A 349 1.11 -15.82 7.15
C GLU A 349 0.23 -14.97 6.20
N ARG A 350 -0.48 -14.03 6.80
CA ARG A 350 -1.24 -12.98 6.12
C ARG A 350 -0.54 -11.66 6.32
N LEU A 351 -0.50 -10.85 5.27
CA LEU A 351 -0.16 -9.44 5.35
C LEU A 351 -1.44 -8.66 5.59
N PHE A 352 -1.46 -7.79 6.59
CA PHE A 352 -2.63 -6.96 6.89
C PHE A 352 -2.20 -5.62 7.46
N ARG A 353 -3.05 -4.59 7.22
CA ARG A 353 -2.77 -3.25 7.72
C ARG A 353 -2.88 -3.18 9.23
N LYS A 354 -1.98 -2.42 9.83
CA LYS A 354 -2.03 -2.05 11.25
C LYS A 354 -3.27 -1.20 11.51
N THR A 355 -3.81 -1.32 12.70
CA THR A 355 -4.84 -0.40 13.19
C THR A 355 -4.15 0.86 13.74
N LEU A 356 -4.49 2.01 13.16
CA LEU A 356 -3.98 3.30 13.60
C LEU A 356 -4.71 3.78 14.87
N SER A 357 -6.02 3.59 14.90
CA SER A 357 -6.88 4.01 16.03
C SER A 357 -8.22 3.28 15.98
N VAL A 358 -8.99 3.41 17.05
CA VAL A 358 -10.36 2.91 17.16
C VAL A 358 -11.27 4.09 17.49
N THR A 359 -12.37 4.24 16.76
CA THR A 359 -13.37 5.27 17.05
C THR A 359 -14.14 4.94 18.35
N PRO A 360 -14.85 5.91 18.97
CA PRO A 360 -15.68 5.64 20.13
C PRO A 360 -16.73 4.54 19.91
N GLU A 361 -17.19 4.36 18.68
CA GLU A 361 -18.16 3.34 18.28
C GLU A 361 -17.50 1.96 17.98
N GLY A 362 -16.19 1.84 18.17
CA GLY A 362 -15.44 0.59 18.00
C GLY A 362 -14.99 0.31 16.55
N ARG A 363 -15.12 1.26 15.63
CA ARG A 363 -14.61 1.12 14.26
C ARG A 363 -13.11 1.29 14.24
N LYS A 364 -12.40 0.34 13.64
CA LYS A 364 -10.95 0.43 13.42
C LYS A 364 -10.66 1.35 12.24
N ILE A 365 -9.72 2.25 12.43
CA ILE A 365 -9.12 3.06 11.36
C ILE A 365 -7.77 2.43 11.05
N LEU A 366 -7.61 1.93 9.85
CA LEU A 366 -6.38 1.26 9.42
C LEU A 366 -5.35 2.28 8.94
N MET A 367 -4.08 1.96 9.17
CA MET A 367 -2.96 2.80 8.72
C MET A 367 -2.88 2.78 7.19
N ASP A 368 -2.77 3.97 6.61
CA ASP A 368 -2.64 4.18 5.17
C ASP A 368 -1.76 5.41 4.93
N THR A 369 -0.47 5.17 4.75
CA THR A 369 0.55 6.21 4.55
C THR A 369 1.23 6.12 3.18
N ASN A 370 0.67 5.33 2.26
CA ASN A 370 1.30 4.98 0.99
C ASN A 370 2.72 4.39 1.17
N ASN A 371 2.88 3.58 2.20
CA ASN A 371 4.14 2.91 2.51
C ASN A 371 3.85 1.51 3.10
N SER A 372 3.86 0.51 2.25
CA SER A 372 3.52 -0.86 2.64
C SER A 372 4.40 -1.41 3.77
N LEU A 373 5.67 -0.99 3.85
CA LEU A 373 6.57 -1.40 4.95
C LEU A 373 6.08 -0.88 6.31
N ASN A 374 5.57 0.33 6.34
CA ASN A 374 5.07 0.96 7.56
C ASN A 374 3.65 0.49 7.90
N ASP A 375 2.80 0.35 6.88
CA ASP A 375 1.37 0.14 7.04
C ASP A 375 0.99 -1.31 7.36
N PHE A 376 1.79 -2.27 6.91
CA PHE A 376 1.47 -3.69 7.02
C PHE A 376 2.36 -4.43 8.03
N ILE A 377 1.76 -5.44 8.62
CA ILE A 377 2.46 -6.49 9.39
C ILE A 377 2.04 -7.86 8.89
N CYS A 378 2.75 -8.91 9.29
CA CYS A 378 2.36 -10.28 8.97
C CYS A 378 2.05 -11.09 10.24
N ASN A 379 1.08 -12.00 10.11
CA ASN A 379 0.68 -12.95 11.16
C ASN A 379 0.03 -14.19 10.53
N ASP A 380 0.24 -15.35 11.11
CA ASP A 380 -0.29 -16.64 10.64
C ASP A 380 -1.64 -17.02 11.31
N ASN A 381 -2.01 -16.35 12.39
CA ASN A 381 -3.19 -16.68 13.19
C ASN A 381 -4.33 -15.66 13.11
N ILE A 382 -4.31 -14.75 12.14
CA ILE A 382 -5.41 -13.80 11.94
C ILE A 382 -6.45 -14.37 10.99
N ASN A 383 -7.74 -14.22 11.33
CA ASN A 383 -8.84 -14.65 10.48
C ASN A 383 -9.19 -13.59 9.42
N PRO A 384 -9.92 -13.98 8.36
CA PRO A 384 -10.59 -12.99 7.51
C PRO A 384 -11.43 -12.03 8.33
N ARG A 385 -11.41 -10.74 7.93
CA ARG A 385 -12.14 -9.62 8.56
C ARG A 385 -11.73 -9.29 10.00
N GLU A 386 -10.68 -9.91 10.53
CA GLU A 386 -10.09 -9.54 11.82
C GLU A 386 -8.91 -8.58 11.61
N TYR A 387 -8.80 -7.62 12.51
CA TYR A 387 -7.68 -6.68 12.60
C TYR A 387 -7.29 -6.53 14.06
N LEU A 388 -5.99 -6.44 14.34
CA LEU A 388 -5.49 -6.29 15.70
C LEU A 388 -5.90 -4.94 16.30
N GLU A 389 -5.80 -4.83 17.61
CA GLU A 389 -5.89 -3.53 18.29
C GLU A 389 -4.64 -2.69 17.99
N PRO A 390 -4.70 -1.36 18.16
CA PRO A 390 -3.58 -0.45 17.93
C PRO A 390 -2.35 -0.78 18.75
#